data_4de005062387a3b9d7b832969edad820
#
_entry.id   4de005062387a3b9d7b832969edad820
#
_cell.length_a   1.000
_cell.length_b   1.000
_cell.length_c   1.000
_cell.angle_alpha   90.00
_cell.angle_beta   90.00
_cell.angle_gamma   90.00
#
_symmetry.space_group_name_H-M   'P 1'
#
loop_
_entity.id
_entity.type
_entity.pdbx_description
1 polymer ?
#
loop_
_entity_poly.entity_id
_entity_poly.type
_entity_poly.pdbx_seq_one_letter_code
_entity_poly.pdbx_strand_id
1 'polypeptide(L)'
;RSDKISVEDPYFQTHINLMEFRGLKPIPIPVTQDGIDIEKLKKQKKIKGVLVTPCHQYPLGYVSSAENNEKLLAWAKTEGAWIIEDDYDSELRYGKKPLPALSSYKEGAPCIYLGSFTKVIYPGFNMAYMVVPKNLITVFEGAELLIDRHSSEVHQYILAEFIQNGFYYSHVRRLKKIYEKRRQAAVRAIGKYLSAYGHIEGANEGTHLTFIFNHP
;
A
#
# COMPACT_ATOMS: atom_id res chain seq x y z
N ARG A 1 -10.02 15.43 -21.45
CA ARG A 1 -9.73 13.97 -21.43
C ARG A 1 -9.27 13.61 -20.03
N SER A 2 -9.93 12.65 -19.39
CA SER A 2 -9.52 12.15 -18.07
C SER A 2 -8.25 11.30 -18.21
N ASP A 3 -7.24 11.56 -17.35
CA ASP A 3 -6.04 10.74 -17.30
C ASP A 3 -6.38 9.35 -16.73
N LYS A 4 -5.70 8.32 -17.26
CA LYS A 4 -5.89 6.93 -16.86
C LYS A 4 -4.86 6.56 -15.80
N ILE A 5 -5.32 5.98 -14.71
CA ILE A 5 -4.49 5.40 -13.64
C ILE A 5 -4.86 3.93 -13.52
N SER A 6 -3.89 3.03 -13.72
CA SER A 6 -4.12 1.62 -13.42
C SER A 6 -4.17 1.40 -11.93
N VAL A 7 -5.03 0.48 -11.48
CA VAL A 7 -5.18 0.06 -10.08
C VAL A 7 -5.23 -1.45 -10.02
N GLU A 8 -4.78 -2.03 -8.93
CA GLU A 8 -4.96 -3.45 -8.65
C GLU A 8 -6.46 -3.82 -8.64
N ASP A 9 -6.78 -5.06 -8.98
CA ASP A 9 -8.15 -5.60 -8.92
C ASP A 9 -8.10 -7.01 -8.30
N PRO A 10 -8.72 -7.19 -7.11
CA PRO A 10 -9.47 -6.20 -6.33
C PRO A 10 -8.58 -5.16 -5.61
N TYR A 11 -9.15 -4.01 -5.27
CA TYR A 11 -8.49 -2.92 -4.54
C TYR A 11 -9.48 -2.18 -3.61
N PHE A 12 -8.98 -1.21 -2.84
CA PHE A 12 -9.77 -0.42 -1.90
C PHE A 12 -10.72 0.54 -2.61
N GLN A 13 -12.02 0.24 -2.59
CA GLN A 13 -13.05 0.96 -3.37
C GLN A 13 -13.08 2.47 -3.11
N THR A 14 -12.76 2.92 -1.90
CA THR A 14 -12.75 4.35 -1.57
C THR A 14 -11.72 5.12 -2.41
N HIS A 15 -10.55 4.55 -2.68
CA HIS A 15 -9.54 5.19 -3.54
C HIS A 15 -10.00 5.25 -4.99
N ILE A 16 -10.67 4.21 -5.48
CA ILE A 16 -11.26 4.19 -6.82
C ILE A 16 -12.29 5.31 -6.97
N ASN A 17 -13.21 5.40 -6.02
CA ASN A 17 -14.24 6.44 -6.00
C ASN A 17 -13.62 7.86 -5.93
N LEU A 18 -12.56 8.04 -5.14
CA LEU A 18 -11.85 9.32 -5.06
C LEU A 18 -11.18 9.70 -6.39
N MET A 19 -10.56 8.74 -7.08
CA MET A 19 -9.99 8.98 -8.41
C MET A 19 -11.07 9.43 -9.41
N GLU A 20 -12.19 8.73 -9.45
CA GLU A 20 -13.34 9.08 -10.32
C GLU A 20 -13.89 10.46 -9.98
N PHE A 21 -14.06 10.77 -8.70
CA PHE A 21 -14.51 12.09 -8.23
C PHE A 21 -13.56 13.21 -8.67
N ARG A 22 -12.24 12.93 -8.75
CA ARG A 22 -11.22 13.86 -9.25
C ARG A 22 -11.08 13.86 -10.77
N GLY A 23 -11.96 13.18 -11.50
CA GLY A 23 -11.97 13.14 -12.97
C GLY A 23 -10.88 12.23 -13.56
N LEU A 24 -10.23 11.40 -12.77
CA LEU A 24 -9.34 10.35 -13.26
C LEU A 24 -10.16 9.13 -13.72
N LYS A 25 -9.58 8.34 -14.60
CA LYS A 25 -10.17 7.07 -15.04
C LYS A 25 -9.38 5.89 -14.48
N PRO A 26 -9.84 5.24 -13.40
CA PRO A 26 -9.21 4.02 -12.91
C PRO A 26 -9.38 2.89 -13.93
N ILE A 27 -8.30 2.13 -14.15
CA ILE A 27 -8.26 0.97 -15.04
C ILE A 27 -7.86 -0.24 -14.17
N PRO A 28 -8.80 -1.15 -13.87
CA PRO A 28 -8.52 -2.31 -13.04
C PRO A 28 -7.61 -3.30 -13.76
N ILE A 29 -6.57 -3.75 -13.07
CA ILE A 29 -5.63 -4.77 -13.52
C ILE A 29 -5.62 -5.90 -12.48
N PRO A 30 -5.95 -7.12 -12.86
CA PRO A 30 -5.95 -8.25 -11.92
C PRO A 30 -4.60 -8.42 -11.24
N VAL A 31 -4.66 -8.93 -10.02
CA VAL A 31 -3.47 -9.34 -9.26
C VAL A 31 -3.28 -10.85 -9.31
N THR A 32 -2.04 -11.27 -9.21
CA THR A 32 -1.61 -12.65 -9.03
C THR A 32 -0.94 -12.80 -7.67
N GLN A 33 -0.56 -14.00 -7.29
CA GLN A 33 0.21 -14.21 -6.05
C GLN A 33 1.56 -13.48 -6.05
N ASP A 34 2.08 -13.13 -7.23
CA ASP A 34 3.33 -12.38 -7.42
C ASP A 34 3.15 -10.86 -7.52
N GLY A 35 1.93 -10.35 -7.39
CA GLY A 35 1.58 -8.93 -7.51
C GLY A 35 0.72 -8.63 -8.74
N ILE A 36 0.68 -7.36 -9.17
CA ILE A 36 -0.12 -6.91 -10.31
C ILE A 36 0.26 -7.66 -11.60
N ASP A 37 -0.72 -8.05 -12.42
CA ASP A 37 -0.50 -8.74 -13.71
C ASP A 37 0.12 -7.78 -14.74
N ILE A 38 1.45 -7.86 -14.89
CA ILE A 38 2.22 -7.01 -15.80
C ILE A 38 1.83 -7.20 -17.26
N GLU A 39 1.47 -8.42 -17.66
CA GLU A 39 1.11 -8.68 -19.07
C GLU A 39 -0.26 -8.06 -19.43
N LYS A 40 -1.18 -7.99 -18.48
CA LYS A 40 -2.43 -7.24 -18.66
C LYS A 40 -2.21 -5.73 -18.59
N LEU A 41 -1.32 -5.27 -17.70
CA LEU A 41 -0.95 -3.86 -17.60
C LEU A 41 -0.33 -3.34 -18.92
N LYS A 42 0.58 -4.08 -19.54
CA LYS A 42 1.21 -3.74 -20.84
C LYS A 42 0.20 -3.58 -21.99
N LYS A 43 -0.94 -4.26 -21.91
CA LYS A 43 -1.99 -4.13 -22.93
C LYS A 43 -2.76 -2.81 -22.84
N GLN A 44 -2.68 -2.13 -21.71
CA GLN A 44 -3.34 -0.84 -21.55
C GLN A 44 -2.56 0.27 -22.25
N LYS A 45 -3.26 1.26 -22.76
CA LYS A 45 -2.66 2.37 -23.49
C LYS A 45 -2.88 3.70 -22.77
N LYS A 46 -1.88 4.57 -22.84
CA LYS A 46 -1.93 5.93 -22.29
C LYS A 46 -2.18 5.96 -20.78
N ILE A 47 -1.58 5.02 -20.06
CA ILE A 47 -1.59 5.00 -18.61
C ILE A 47 -0.58 6.04 -18.10
N LYS A 48 -1.01 6.91 -17.18
CA LYS A 48 -0.17 7.93 -16.57
C LYS A 48 0.46 7.48 -15.25
N GLY A 49 -0.17 6.52 -14.59
CA GLY A 49 0.34 5.94 -13.36
C GLY A 49 -0.33 4.62 -13.03
N VAL A 50 0.28 3.91 -12.10
CA VAL A 50 -0.26 2.68 -11.54
C VAL A 50 -0.18 2.74 -10.01
N LEU A 51 -1.28 2.45 -9.34
CA LEU A 51 -1.37 2.37 -7.88
C LEU A 51 -1.29 0.90 -7.48
N VAL A 52 -0.32 0.58 -6.62
CA VAL A 52 -0.01 -0.78 -6.17
C VAL A 52 0.26 -0.84 -4.67
N THR A 53 0.02 -2.01 -4.08
CA THR A 53 0.27 -2.32 -2.66
C THR A 53 1.24 -3.52 -2.54
N PRO A 54 2.51 -3.39 -2.97
CA PRO A 54 3.41 -4.52 -3.18
C PRO A 54 3.82 -5.24 -1.89
N CYS A 55 3.85 -4.54 -0.77
CA CYS A 55 4.22 -5.12 0.53
C CYS A 55 3.13 -6.02 1.10
N HIS A 56 1.87 -5.69 0.86
CA HIS A 56 0.71 -6.40 1.37
C HIS A 56 -0.54 -6.00 0.58
N GLN A 57 -0.79 -6.71 -0.52
CA GLN A 57 -1.88 -6.39 -1.44
C GLN A 57 -3.25 -6.37 -0.74
N TYR A 58 -3.99 -5.30 -0.91
CA TYR A 58 -5.32 -5.19 -0.36
C TYR A 58 -6.39 -5.53 -1.40
N PRO A 59 -7.31 -6.48 -1.11
CA PRO A 59 -7.52 -7.14 0.18
C PRO A 59 -6.90 -8.55 0.27
N LEU A 60 -6.28 -9.10 -0.78
CA LEU A 60 -5.91 -10.50 -0.88
C LEU A 60 -4.68 -10.88 -0.03
N GLY A 61 -3.88 -9.90 0.39
CA GLY A 61 -2.71 -10.13 1.23
C GLY A 61 -1.52 -10.75 0.50
N TYR A 62 -1.48 -10.70 -0.82
CA TYR A 62 -0.34 -11.14 -1.60
C TYR A 62 0.84 -10.18 -1.43
N VAL A 63 2.03 -10.72 -1.59
CA VAL A 63 3.28 -9.94 -1.52
C VAL A 63 3.94 -10.01 -2.89
N SER A 64 4.17 -8.84 -3.48
CA SER A 64 4.76 -8.77 -4.82
C SER A 64 6.18 -9.36 -4.82
N SER A 65 6.46 -10.20 -5.80
CA SER A 65 7.80 -10.78 -5.97
C SER A 65 8.81 -9.74 -6.48
N ALA A 66 10.09 -9.95 -6.17
CA ALA A 66 11.15 -9.06 -6.65
C ALA A 66 11.18 -9.00 -8.18
N GLU A 67 10.97 -10.13 -8.85
CA GLU A 67 10.90 -10.20 -10.30
C GLU A 67 9.74 -9.38 -10.87
N ASN A 68 8.55 -9.45 -10.24
CA ASN A 68 7.39 -8.67 -10.66
C ASN A 68 7.61 -7.17 -10.44
N ASN A 69 8.26 -6.79 -9.33
CA ASN A 69 8.63 -5.41 -9.04
C ASN A 69 9.60 -4.85 -10.08
N GLU A 70 10.60 -5.61 -10.50
CA GLU A 70 11.53 -5.21 -11.56
C GLU A 70 10.82 -5.03 -12.91
N LYS A 71 9.90 -5.94 -13.26
CA LYS A 71 9.08 -5.82 -14.47
C LYS A 71 8.18 -4.58 -14.44
N LEU A 72 7.59 -4.28 -13.28
CA LEU A 72 6.77 -3.09 -13.07
C LEU A 72 7.57 -1.81 -13.26
N LEU A 73 8.76 -1.74 -12.66
CA LEU A 73 9.68 -0.60 -12.78
C LEU A 73 10.13 -0.40 -14.24
N ALA A 74 10.47 -1.49 -14.94
CA ALA A 74 10.84 -1.44 -16.34
C ALA A 74 9.69 -0.95 -17.23
N TRP A 75 8.47 -1.43 -16.99
CA TRP A 75 7.27 -0.98 -17.68
C TRP A 75 7.02 0.53 -17.46
N ALA A 76 7.06 0.97 -16.21
CA ALA A 76 6.80 2.37 -15.87
C ALA A 76 7.81 3.31 -16.57
N LYS A 77 9.09 2.93 -16.58
CA LYS A 77 10.14 3.67 -17.30
C LYS A 77 9.88 3.74 -18.80
N THR A 78 9.48 2.63 -19.42
CA THR A 78 9.22 2.55 -20.88
C THR A 78 8.01 3.38 -21.29
N GLU A 79 6.94 3.32 -20.51
CA GLU A 79 5.68 4.04 -20.79
C GLU A 79 5.71 5.51 -20.32
N GLY A 80 6.74 5.94 -19.59
CA GLY A 80 6.78 7.27 -18.97
C GLY A 80 5.67 7.46 -17.92
N ALA A 81 5.32 6.38 -17.23
CA ALA A 81 4.26 6.34 -16.22
C ALA A 81 4.85 6.37 -14.80
N TRP A 82 4.07 6.87 -13.84
CA TRP A 82 4.43 6.87 -12.42
C TRP A 82 3.93 5.61 -11.71
N ILE A 83 4.70 5.10 -10.78
CA ILE A 83 4.25 4.09 -9.82
C ILE A 83 3.90 4.83 -8.53
N ILE A 84 2.69 4.59 -8.02
CA ILE A 84 2.24 5.05 -6.69
C ILE A 84 2.22 3.81 -5.81
N GLU A 85 3.18 3.71 -4.91
CA GLU A 85 3.32 2.62 -3.96
C GLU A 85 2.59 2.99 -2.67
N ASP A 86 1.49 2.31 -2.38
CA ASP A 86 0.72 2.48 -1.14
C ASP A 86 1.15 1.44 -0.11
N ASP A 87 1.92 1.90 0.88
CA ASP A 87 2.42 1.10 1.99
C ASP A 87 1.71 1.47 3.29
N TYR A 88 0.58 0.83 3.52
CA TYR A 88 -0.31 1.17 4.61
C TYR A 88 -0.06 0.39 5.91
N ASP A 89 0.67 -0.74 5.90
CA ASP A 89 0.86 -1.60 7.08
C ASP A 89 2.16 -2.43 7.12
N SER A 90 3.21 -2.04 6.39
CA SER A 90 4.48 -2.78 6.30
C SER A 90 5.20 -2.94 7.64
N GLU A 91 4.97 -2.05 8.60
CA GLU A 91 5.48 -2.23 9.95
C GLU A 91 4.94 -3.50 10.63
N LEU A 92 3.79 -4.01 10.20
CA LEU A 92 3.09 -5.14 10.81
C LEU A 92 3.38 -6.47 10.09
N ARG A 93 4.60 -6.66 9.62
CA ARG A 93 5.09 -7.95 9.10
C ARG A 93 5.58 -8.85 10.24
N TYR A 94 5.10 -10.10 10.26
CA TYR A 94 5.41 -11.05 11.33
C TYR A 94 6.53 -12.02 10.91
N GLY A 95 7.62 -12.03 11.67
CA GLY A 95 8.72 -12.99 11.45
C GLY A 95 9.56 -12.80 10.19
N LYS A 96 9.33 -11.76 9.40
CA LYS A 96 10.08 -11.48 8.17
C LYS A 96 10.72 -10.08 8.20
N LYS A 97 11.77 -9.92 7.39
CA LYS A 97 12.37 -8.60 7.16
C LYS A 97 11.41 -7.70 6.37
N PRO A 98 11.44 -6.38 6.60
CA PRO A 98 10.75 -5.43 5.73
C PRO A 98 11.15 -5.63 4.26
N LEU A 99 10.21 -5.44 3.35
CA LEU A 99 10.55 -5.37 1.93
C LEU A 99 11.11 -3.97 1.62
N PRO A 100 12.06 -3.90 0.69
CA PRO A 100 12.52 -2.61 0.21
C PRO A 100 11.40 -1.94 -0.60
N ALA A 101 11.24 -0.62 -0.44
CA ALA A 101 10.34 0.15 -1.28
C ALA A 101 10.76 0.09 -2.76
N LEU A 102 9.81 0.17 -3.68
CA LEU A 102 10.09 0.11 -5.13
C LEU A 102 11.10 1.19 -5.57
N SER A 103 11.04 2.37 -4.96
CA SER A 103 12.00 3.45 -5.20
C SER A 103 13.44 3.09 -4.88
N SER A 104 13.67 2.11 -4.00
CA SER A 104 15.01 1.68 -3.59
C SER A 104 15.66 0.64 -4.54
N TYR A 105 14.89 0.05 -5.45
CA TYR A 105 15.41 -0.94 -6.40
C TYR A 105 16.35 -0.31 -7.44
N LYS A 106 16.10 0.96 -7.81
CA LYS A 106 16.88 1.63 -8.84
C LYS A 106 16.88 3.15 -8.61
N GLU A 107 18.05 3.77 -8.72
CA GLU A 107 18.15 5.22 -8.70
C GLU A 107 17.33 5.83 -9.85
N GLY A 108 16.57 6.88 -9.52
CA GLY A 108 15.67 7.54 -10.50
C GLY A 108 14.43 6.73 -10.88
N ALA A 109 14.05 5.72 -10.08
CA ALA A 109 12.79 5.01 -10.27
C ALA A 109 11.60 5.99 -10.27
N PRO A 110 10.65 5.89 -11.21
CA PRO A 110 9.49 6.77 -11.28
C PRO A 110 8.44 6.37 -10.22
N CYS A 111 8.85 6.39 -8.94
CA CYS A 111 8.02 5.95 -7.82
C CYS A 111 7.70 7.11 -6.89
N ILE A 112 6.44 7.16 -6.47
CA ILE A 112 5.91 7.98 -5.38
C ILE A 112 5.50 6.99 -4.29
N TYR A 113 6.13 7.06 -3.12
CA TYR A 113 5.82 6.18 -1.99
C TYR A 113 4.88 6.89 -1.03
N LEU A 114 3.84 6.19 -0.60
CA LEU A 114 2.88 6.64 0.39
C LEU A 114 3.02 5.76 1.63
N GLY A 115 3.37 6.36 2.76
CA GLY A 115 3.43 5.69 4.05
C GLY A 115 2.40 6.26 5.03
N SER A 116 1.92 5.44 5.95
CA SER A 116 0.88 5.83 6.92
C SER A 116 1.23 5.41 8.33
N PHE A 117 1.06 6.31 9.29
CA PHE A 117 1.15 6.00 10.72
C PHE A 117 -0.17 5.50 11.33
N THR A 118 -1.26 5.59 10.57
CA THR A 118 -2.64 5.32 11.04
C THR A 118 -2.83 3.90 11.59
N LYS A 119 -2.15 2.90 11.00
CA LYS A 119 -2.30 1.49 11.40
C LYS A 119 -1.51 1.14 12.66
N VAL A 120 -0.47 1.89 12.95
CA VAL A 120 0.46 1.59 14.05
C VAL A 120 0.35 2.55 15.24
N ILE A 121 -0.21 3.75 15.06
CA ILE A 121 -0.40 4.67 16.18
C ILE A 121 -1.87 4.62 16.62
N TYR A 122 -2.68 5.45 16.01
CA TYR A 122 -4.07 5.64 16.39
C TYR A 122 -4.83 6.20 15.18
N PRO A 123 -5.96 5.61 14.78
CA PRO A 123 -6.67 6.03 13.57
C PRO A 123 -7.05 7.51 13.54
N GLY A 124 -7.42 8.10 14.69
CA GLY A 124 -7.75 9.52 14.80
C GLY A 124 -6.55 10.45 14.69
N PHE A 125 -5.31 9.94 14.72
CA PHE A 125 -4.10 10.71 14.45
C PHE A 125 -3.97 11.10 12.98
N ASN A 126 -4.49 10.27 12.08
CA ASN A 126 -4.66 10.48 10.64
C ASN A 126 -3.47 11.17 9.96
N MET A 127 -2.28 10.62 10.16
CA MET A 127 -1.05 11.15 9.60
C MET A 127 -0.43 10.16 8.62
N ALA A 128 -0.06 10.68 7.46
CA ALA A 128 0.63 9.96 6.41
C ALA A 128 1.78 10.81 5.87
N TYR A 129 2.65 10.21 5.09
CA TYR A 129 3.74 10.92 4.43
C TYR A 129 3.95 10.40 3.00
N MET A 130 4.54 11.24 2.17
CA MET A 130 4.96 10.88 0.83
C MET A 130 6.48 11.00 0.69
N VAL A 131 7.07 10.04 -0.03
CA VAL A 131 8.43 10.18 -0.55
C VAL A 131 8.34 10.33 -2.06
N VAL A 132 8.71 11.49 -2.55
CA VAL A 132 8.59 11.85 -3.97
C VAL A 132 9.96 12.09 -4.59
N PRO A 133 10.13 11.83 -5.91
CA PRO A 133 11.33 12.22 -6.64
C PRO A 133 11.62 13.72 -6.52
N LYS A 134 12.91 14.08 -6.43
CA LYS A 134 13.34 15.48 -6.20
C LYS A 134 12.71 16.50 -7.16
N ASN A 135 12.54 16.13 -8.42
CA ASN A 135 11.94 16.98 -9.44
C ASN A 135 10.43 17.23 -9.26
N LEU A 136 9.76 16.50 -8.36
CA LEU A 136 8.34 16.67 -8.06
C LEU A 136 8.08 17.41 -6.75
N ILE A 137 9.09 17.64 -5.91
CA ILE A 137 8.92 18.25 -4.58
C ILE A 137 8.12 19.53 -4.66
N THR A 138 8.56 20.51 -5.45
CA THR A 138 7.90 21.81 -5.58
C THR A 138 6.44 21.69 -6.07
N VAL A 139 6.16 20.70 -6.92
CA VAL A 139 4.79 20.46 -7.41
C VAL A 139 3.89 19.96 -6.29
N PHE A 140 4.39 19.02 -5.47
CA PHE A 140 3.63 18.47 -4.35
C PHE A 140 3.47 19.47 -3.21
N GLU A 141 4.50 20.24 -2.88
CA GLU A 141 4.41 21.34 -1.89
C GLU A 141 3.37 22.39 -2.32
N GLY A 142 3.38 22.77 -3.60
CA GLY A 142 2.37 23.68 -4.14
C GLY A 142 0.95 23.10 -4.10
N ALA A 143 0.79 21.81 -4.35
CA ALA A 143 -0.51 21.15 -4.27
C ALA A 143 -1.00 21.04 -2.82
N GLU A 144 -0.12 20.72 -1.87
CA GLU A 144 -0.44 20.67 -0.43
C GLU A 144 -0.94 22.03 0.06
N LEU A 145 -0.22 23.09 -0.30
CA LEU A 145 -0.62 24.46 0.08
C LEU A 145 -2.01 24.84 -0.43
N LEU A 146 -2.41 24.37 -1.61
CA LEU A 146 -3.73 24.64 -2.19
C LEU A 146 -4.85 23.80 -1.58
N ILE A 147 -4.55 22.58 -1.16
CA ILE A 147 -5.57 21.61 -0.68
C ILE A 147 -5.78 21.74 0.82
N ASP A 148 -4.70 21.75 1.58
CA ASP A 148 -4.73 21.61 3.04
C ASP A 148 -4.16 22.82 3.79
N ARG A 149 -3.54 23.74 3.06
CA ARG A 149 -2.79 24.92 3.55
C ARG A 149 -1.67 24.56 4.51
N HIS A 150 -1.99 23.93 5.64
CA HIS A 150 -1.05 23.52 6.67
C HIS A 150 -1.53 22.23 7.33
N SER A 151 -0.74 21.19 7.21
CA SER A 151 -0.91 19.99 8.02
C SER A 151 -0.75 20.34 9.51
N SER A 152 -1.41 19.59 10.40
CA SER A 152 -1.37 19.85 11.84
C SER A 152 0.06 19.80 12.41
N GLU A 153 0.69 20.94 12.64
CA GLU A 153 2.04 21.05 13.22
C GLU A 153 2.13 20.34 14.57
N VAL A 154 1.10 20.49 15.41
CA VAL A 154 1.06 19.84 16.74
C VAL A 154 1.20 18.32 16.62
N HIS A 155 0.48 17.70 15.71
CA HIS A 155 0.59 16.25 15.48
C HIS A 155 1.96 15.86 14.93
N GLN A 156 2.54 16.68 14.06
CA GLN A 156 3.90 16.45 13.54
C GLN A 156 4.95 16.53 14.65
N TYR A 157 4.89 17.52 15.52
CA TYR A 157 5.79 17.63 16.69
C TYR A 157 5.64 16.45 17.65
N ILE A 158 4.41 16.05 17.98
CA ILE A 158 4.15 14.88 18.83
C ILE A 158 4.77 13.62 18.22
N LEU A 159 4.57 13.43 16.91
CA LEU A 159 5.13 12.28 16.21
C LEU A 159 6.67 12.32 16.18
N ALA A 160 7.26 13.49 15.89
CA ALA A 160 8.70 13.67 15.88
C ALA A 160 9.32 13.29 17.23
N GLU A 161 8.78 13.82 18.33
CA GLU A 161 9.20 13.48 19.68
C GLU A 161 9.03 11.97 19.98
N PHE A 162 7.92 11.39 19.56
CA PHE A 162 7.66 9.96 19.75
C PHE A 162 8.66 9.07 19.03
N ILE A 163 9.09 9.47 17.83
CA ILE A 163 10.11 8.77 17.03
C ILE A 163 11.51 9.01 17.61
N GLN A 164 11.90 10.25 17.87
CA GLN A 164 13.24 10.63 18.32
C GLN A 164 13.60 10.02 19.68
N ASN A 165 12.64 9.93 20.58
CA ASN A 165 12.81 9.29 21.89
C ASN A 165 12.73 7.74 21.83
N GLY A 166 12.60 7.13 20.66
CA GLY A 166 12.56 5.68 20.48
C GLY A 166 11.27 5.00 20.92
N PHE A 167 10.27 5.77 21.37
CA PHE A 167 8.97 5.24 21.80
C PHE A 167 8.19 4.59 20.66
N TYR A 168 8.25 5.17 19.46
CA TYR A 168 7.62 4.62 18.28
C TYR A 168 8.05 3.19 18.00
N TYR A 169 9.36 2.93 17.95
CA TYR A 169 9.87 1.58 17.67
C TYR A 169 9.52 0.56 18.77
N SER A 170 9.51 1.00 20.02
CA SER A 170 9.11 0.17 21.15
C SER A 170 7.61 -0.16 21.09
N HIS A 171 6.80 0.80 20.71
CA HIS A 171 5.37 0.66 20.50
C HIS A 171 5.05 -0.31 19.34
N VAL A 172 5.67 -0.14 18.17
CA VAL A 172 5.50 -1.03 17.02
C VAL A 172 5.89 -2.47 17.36
N ARG A 173 7.02 -2.69 18.07
CA ARG A 173 7.42 -4.04 18.52
C ARG A 173 6.37 -4.68 19.43
N ARG A 174 5.76 -3.91 20.34
CA ARG A 174 4.68 -4.39 21.21
C ARG A 174 3.42 -4.71 20.41
N LEU A 175 3.03 -3.83 19.49
CA LEU A 175 1.87 -4.04 18.62
C LEU A 175 2.03 -5.30 17.76
N LYS A 176 3.18 -5.53 17.16
CA LYS A 176 3.45 -6.75 16.40
C LYS A 176 3.10 -8.00 17.19
N LYS A 177 3.59 -8.12 18.43
CA LYS A 177 3.30 -9.27 19.28
C LYS A 177 1.80 -9.44 19.59
N ILE A 178 1.08 -8.33 19.78
CA ILE A 178 -0.36 -8.35 20.05
C ILE A 178 -1.14 -8.78 18.80
N TYR A 179 -0.85 -8.16 17.67
CA TYR A 179 -1.54 -8.47 16.42
C TYR A 179 -1.23 -9.87 15.92
N GLU A 180 0.00 -10.34 16.05
CA GLU A 180 0.37 -11.71 15.71
C GLU A 180 -0.46 -12.73 16.51
N LYS A 181 -0.61 -12.53 17.82
CA LYS A 181 -1.45 -13.40 18.68
C LYS A 181 -2.93 -13.36 18.26
N ARG A 182 -3.47 -12.15 18.01
CA ARG A 182 -4.87 -11.99 17.57
C ARG A 182 -5.12 -12.68 16.23
N ARG A 183 -4.20 -12.49 15.30
CA ARG A 183 -4.23 -13.11 14.00
C ARG A 183 -4.20 -14.63 14.08
N GLN A 184 -3.25 -15.21 14.82
CA GLN A 184 -3.18 -16.64 15.05
C GLN A 184 -4.46 -17.20 15.66
N ALA A 185 -5.10 -16.45 16.58
CA ALA A 185 -6.38 -16.83 17.15
C ALA A 185 -7.49 -16.83 16.09
N ALA A 186 -7.55 -15.79 15.24
CA ALA A 186 -8.51 -15.69 14.14
C ALA A 186 -8.32 -16.81 13.12
N VAL A 187 -7.08 -17.07 12.67
CA VAL A 187 -6.77 -18.16 11.74
C VAL A 187 -7.18 -19.53 12.29
N ARG A 188 -6.89 -19.79 13.59
CA ARG A 188 -7.33 -21.06 14.23
C ARG A 188 -8.84 -21.16 14.30
N ALA A 189 -9.54 -20.08 14.65
CA ALA A 189 -11.00 -20.08 14.74
C ALA A 189 -11.64 -20.30 13.35
N ILE A 190 -11.18 -19.60 12.33
CA ILE A 190 -11.63 -19.77 10.95
C ILE A 190 -11.37 -21.19 10.47
N GLY A 191 -10.16 -21.73 10.70
CA GLY A 191 -9.82 -23.10 10.33
C GLY A 191 -10.69 -24.13 11.05
N LYS A 192 -11.07 -23.87 12.30
CA LYS A 192 -11.93 -24.79 13.07
C LYS A 192 -13.40 -24.76 12.63
N TYR A 193 -13.94 -23.57 12.35
CA TYR A 193 -15.38 -23.39 12.17
C TYR A 193 -15.81 -23.15 10.73
N LEU A 194 -14.92 -22.69 9.86
CA LEU A 194 -15.26 -22.24 8.51
C LEU A 194 -14.52 -23.01 7.40
N SER A 195 -13.64 -23.95 7.71
CA SER A 195 -12.82 -24.65 6.70
C SER A 195 -13.63 -25.43 5.65
N ALA A 196 -14.85 -25.83 5.98
CA ALA A 196 -15.76 -26.48 5.02
C ALA A 196 -16.34 -25.50 3.99
N TYR A 197 -16.33 -24.20 4.27
CA TYR A 197 -16.98 -23.18 3.47
C TYR A 197 -16.03 -22.37 2.61
N GLY A 198 -14.72 -22.47 2.84
CA GLY A 198 -13.74 -21.67 2.11
C GLY A 198 -12.34 -21.77 2.70
N HIS A 199 -11.49 -20.85 2.31
CA HIS A 199 -10.09 -20.77 2.76
C HIS A 199 -9.67 -19.32 3.02
N ILE A 200 -8.56 -19.18 3.77
CA ILE A 200 -7.97 -17.87 4.07
C ILE A 200 -6.92 -17.55 3.02
N GLU A 201 -6.97 -16.33 2.50
CA GLU A 201 -5.90 -15.69 1.73
C GLU A 201 -5.11 -14.71 2.61
N GLY A 202 -3.88 -14.43 2.24
CA GLY A 202 -3.05 -13.40 2.89
C GLY A 202 -2.74 -13.67 4.37
N ALA A 203 -2.67 -14.94 4.78
CA ALA A 203 -2.59 -15.32 6.20
C ALA A 203 -1.28 -14.97 6.92
N ASN A 204 -0.26 -14.47 6.29
CA ASN A 204 1.07 -14.38 6.91
C ASN A 204 1.48 -12.99 7.40
N GLU A 205 0.76 -11.93 7.05
CA GLU A 205 1.18 -10.54 7.31
C GLU A 205 0.00 -9.59 7.54
N GLY A 206 0.27 -8.38 8.01
CA GLY A 206 -0.66 -7.26 8.06
C GLY A 206 -1.78 -7.34 9.08
N THR A 207 -2.74 -6.44 8.92
CA THR A 207 -3.82 -6.18 9.88
C THR A 207 -5.16 -6.82 9.53
N HIS A 208 -5.28 -7.45 8.36
CA HIS A 208 -6.53 -8.07 7.91
C HIS A 208 -6.31 -9.52 7.46
N LEU A 209 -7.40 -10.23 7.31
CA LEU A 209 -7.49 -11.56 6.73
C LEU A 209 -8.61 -11.55 5.71
N THR A 210 -8.40 -12.16 4.58
CA THR A 210 -9.43 -12.37 3.58
C THR A 210 -9.87 -13.81 3.57
N PHE A 211 -11.15 -14.06 3.68
CA PHE A 211 -11.72 -15.39 3.58
C PHE A 211 -12.47 -15.53 2.26
N ILE A 212 -12.08 -16.50 1.46
CA ILE A 212 -12.69 -16.81 0.18
C ILE A 212 -13.68 -17.94 0.36
N PHE A 213 -14.94 -17.72 0.06
CA PHE A 213 -15.97 -18.77 0.08
C PHE A 213 -15.86 -19.67 -1.15
N ASN A 214 -16.11 -20.97 -0.98
CA ASN A 214 -16.12 -21.96 -2.07
C ASN A 214 -17.26 -21.72 -3.06
N HIS A 215 -18.36 -21.12 -2.58
CA HIS A 215 -19.52 -20.75 -3.38
C HIS A 215 -19.95 -19.35 -3.02
N PRO A 216 -20.34 -18.51 -4.00
CA PRO A 216 -20.87 -17.17 -3.78
C PRO A 216 -22.22 -17.19 -3.07
#